data_00a52723f97e464409c460895319c8b6
#
_entry.id   00a52723f97e464409c460895319c8b6
#
_cell.length_a   1.000
_cell.length_b   1.000
_cell.length_c   1.000
_cell.angle_alpha   90.00
_cell.angle_beta   90.00
_cell.angle_gamma   90.00
#
_symmetry.space_group_name_H-M   'P 1'
#
loop_
_entity.id
_entity.type
_entity.pdbx_description
1 polymer ?
#
loop_
_entity_poly.entity_id
_entity_poly.type
_entity_poly.pdbx_seq_one_letter_code
_entity_poly.pdbx_strand_id
1 'polypeptide(L)'
;WTAAFLAFLLVPLLVLGIEIGRWEHARGELYKAADLAALAAAAEVDIPHFRDTGEVRLLPGAADVARRYVAANTGYLTRNGISAHVAGIGVDQVHREVQVSVSADVSRLFPAWVPAVTITGRGTAEVRGMAW
;
A
#
# COMPACT_ATOMS: atom_id res chain seq x y z
N TRP A 1 19.36 26.82 -33.60
CA TRP A 1 19.93 25.49 -33.47
C TRP A 1 20.02 25.06 -32.01
N THR A 2 20.74 25.84 -31.19
CA THR A 2 20.96 25.50 -29.79
C THR A 2 19.63 25.43 -29.01
N ALA A 3 18.73 26.40 -29.23
CA ALA A 3 17.43 26.42 -28.56
C ALA A 3 16.56 25.24 -28.99
N ALA A 4 16.53 24.88 -30.25
CA ALA A 4 15.81 23.73 -30.77
C ALA A 4 16.36 22.41 -30.23
N PHE A 5 17.68 22.30 -30.14
CA PHE A 5 18.35 21.13 -29.57
C PHE A 5 18.06 20.97 -28.09
N LEU A 6 18.11 22.06 -27.33
CA LEU A 6 17.78 22.04 -25.91
C LEU A 6 16.30 21.68 -25.69
N ALA A 7 15.39 22.22 -26.49
CA ALA A 7 13.97 21.86 -26.41
C ALA A 7 13.77 20.38 -26.71
N PHE A 8 14.47 19.83 -27.68
CA PHE A 8 14.41 18.42 -28.04
C PHE A 8 14.90 17.51 -26.93
N LEU A 9 15.87 17.96 -26.13
CA LEU A 9 16.35 17.23 -24.95
C LEU A 9 15.43 17.40 -23.73
N LEU A 10 14.89 18.62 -23.54
CA LEU A 10 14.09 18.93 -22.35
C LEU A 10 12.73 18.25 -22.35
N VAL A 11 12.07 18.12 -23.49
CA VAL A 11 10.74 17.51 -23.57
C VAL A 11 10.75 16.06 -23.08
N PRO A 12 11.65 15.18 -23.54
CA PRO A 12 11.72 13.81 -22.99
C PRO A 12 12.04 13.77 -21.49
N LEU A 13 12.89 14.67 -21.01
CA LEU A 13 13.23 14.75 -19.58
C LEU A 13 12.03 15.16 -18.75
N LEU A 14 11.22 16.11 -19.22
CA LEU A 14 10.00 16.53 -18.53
C LEU A 14 8.97 15.41 -18.48
N VAL A 15 8.79 14.68 -19.58
CA VAL A 15 7.88 13.53 -19.64
C VAL A 15 8.34 12.46 -18.65
N LEU A 16 9.63 12.15 -18.62
CA LEU A 16 10.19 11.19 -17.67
C LEU A 16 9.97 11.63 -16.22
N GLY A 17 10.16 12.92 -15.92
CA GLY A 17 9.92 13.48 -14.60
C GLY A 17 8.46 13.33 -14.18
N ILE A 18 7.51 13.56 -15.07
CA ILE A 18 6.08 13.37 -14.81
C ILE A 18 5.76 11.90 -14.53
N GLU A 19 6.32 10.98 -15.30
CA GLU A 19 6.10 9.55 -15.10
C GLU A 19 6.64 9.07 -13.76
N ILE A 20 7.84 9.52 -13.38
CA ILE A 20 8.43 9.21 -12.06
C ILE A 20 7.55 9.78 -10.94
N GLY A 21 7.08 11.01 -11.09
CA GLY A 21 6.18 11.65 -10.12
C GLY A 21 4.89 10.89 -9.93
N ARG A 22 4.29 10.39 -11.00
CA ARG A 22 3.08 9.56 -10.93
C ARG A 22 3.34 8.24 -10.20
N TRP A 23 4.46 7.60 -10.49
CA TRP A 23 4.84 6.35 -9.84
C TRP A 23 5.06 6.54 -8.33
N GLU A 24 5.79 7.60 -7.94
CA GLU A 24 6.03 7.92 -6.54
C GLU A 24 4.73 8.26 -5.81
N HIS A 25 3.82 8.98 -6.45
CA HIS A 25 2.52 9.30 -5.86
C HIS A 25 1.68 8.04 -5.67
N ALA A 26 1.63 7.16 -6.67
CA ALA A 26 0.92 5.89 -6.58
C ALA A 26 1.47 5.01 -5.47
N ARG A 27 2.79 4.95 -5.34
CA ARG A 27 3.48 4.22 -4.28
C ARG A 27 3.11 4.78 -2.90
N GLY A 28 3.12 6.10 -2.74
CA GLY A 28 2.75 6.77 -1.49
C GLY A 28 1.30 6.47 -1.10
N GLU A 29 0.38 6.50 -2.05
CA GLU A 29 -1.02 6.17 -1.81
C GLU A 29 -1.17 4.69 -1.40
N LEU A 30 -0.40 3.80 -2.01
CA LEU A 30 -0.43 2.39 -1.70
C LEU A 30 0.06 2.10 -0.27
N TYR A 31 1.17 2.71 0.13
CA TYR A 31 1.70 2.58 1.49
C TYR A 31 0.73 3.13 2.53
N LYS A 32 0.13 4.26 2.25
CA LYS A 32 -0.87 4.88 3.12
C LYS A 32 -2.08 3.94 3.31
N ALA A 33 -2.57 3.36 2.22
CA ALA A 33 -3.67 2.40 2.29
C ALA A 33 -3.29 1.16 3.10
N ALA A 34 -2.07 0.66 2.94
CA ALA A 34 -1.56 -0.49 3.70
C ALA A 34 -1.45 -0.19 5.19
N ASP A 35 -0.95 1.00 5.55
CA ASP A 35 -0.84 1.42 6.95
C ASP A 35 -2.21 1.53 7.61
N LEU A 36 -3.18 2.13 6.93
CA LEU A 36 -4.54 2.25 7.44
C LEU A 36 -5.22 0.88 7.56
N ALA A 37 -5.00 0.01 6.59
CA ALA A 37 -5.53 -1.35 6.64
C ALA A 37 -4.91 -2.16 7.78
N ALA A 38 -3.62 -2.01 8.04
CA ALA A 38 -2.93 -2.67 9.15
C ALA A 38 -3.47 -2.18 10.49
N LEU A 39 -3.68 -0.88 10.64
CA LEU A 39 -4.25 -0.29 11.84
C LEU A 39 -5.67 -0.81 12.09
N ALA A 40 -6.48 -0.87 11.05
CA ALA A 40 -7.84 -1.39 11.14
C ALA A 40 -7.86 -2.89 11.47
N ALA A 41 -6.98 -3.67 10.86
CA ALA A 41 -6.85 -5.11 11.13
C ALA A 41 -6.36 -5.36 12.56
N ALA A 42 -5.48 -4.50 13.09
CA ALA A 42 -5.01 -4.60 14.47
C ALA A 42 -6.12 -4.39 15.49
N ALA A 43 -7.17 -3.64 15.13
CA ALA A 43 -8.35 -3.50 15.97
C ALA A 43 -9.19 -4.78 16.03
N GLU A 44 -9.00 -5.70 15.09
CA GLU A 44 -9.67 -7.00 15.00
C GLU A 44 -8.85 -8.13 15.61
N VAL A 45 -8.13 -7.84 16.68
CA VAL A 45 -7.35 -8.83 17.44
C VAL A 45 -8.19 -9.38 18.56
N ASP A 46 -8.04 -10.67 18.85
CA ASP A 46 -8.65 -11.31 20.00
C ASP A 46 -7.93 -10.82 21.27
N ILE A 47 -8.45 -9.79 21.88
CA ILE A 47 -7.83 -9.14 23.05
C ILE A 47 -7.78 -10.05 24.27
N PRO A 48 -8.85 -10.80 24.64
CA PRO A 48 -8.76 -11.75 25.74
C PRO A 48 -7.66 -12.79 25.57
N HIS A 49 -7.54 -13.34 24.37
CA HIS A 49 -6.48 -14.30 24.06
C HIS A 49 -5.09 -13.67 24.19
N PHE A 50 -4.91 -12.45 23.67
CA PHE A 50 -3.66 -11.71 23.77
C PHE A 50 -3.27 -11.44 25.23
N ARG A 51 -4.22 -11.05 26.07
CA ARG A 51 -3.99 -10.79 27.49
C ARG A 51 -3.57 -12.05 28.22
N ASP A 52 -4.16 -13.19 27.89
CA ASP A 52 -3.90 -14.46 28.57
C ASP A 52 -2.58 -15.10 28.14
N THR A 53 -2.24 -15.02 26.83
CA THR A 53 -1.12 -15.77 26.27
C THR A 53 0.01 -14.91 25.72
N GLY A 54 -0.23 -13.61 25.48
CA GLY A 54 0.70 -12.73 24.80
C GLY A 54 0.78 -12.97 23.29
N GLU A 55 0.00 -13.92 22.77
CA GLU A 55 -0.03 -14.25 21.36
C GLU A 55 -1.06 -13.38 20.63
N VAL A 56 -0.64 -12.78 19.51
CA VAL A 56 -1.54 -12.01 18.65
C VAL A 56 -2.29 -12.96 17.74
N ARG A 57 -3.60 -12.98 17.86
CA ARG A 57 -4.48 -13.76 17.01
C ARG A 57 -5.57 -12.85 16.43
N LEU A 58 -5.65 -12.84 15.11
CA LEU A 58 -6.64 -12.03 14.41
C LEU A 58 -8.02 -12.71 14.45
N LEU A 59 -9.06 -11.90 14.65
CA LEU A 59 -10.43 -12.37 14.51
C LEU A 59 -10.75 -12.67 13.04
N PRO A 60 -11.76 -13.52 12.77
CA PRO A 60 -12.08 -13.90 11.39
C PRO A 60 -12.41 -12.73 10.44
N GLY A 61 -12.88 -11.61 10.97
CA GLY A 61 -13.23 -10.43 10.20
C GLY A 61 -12.06 -9.53 9.81
N ALA A 62 -10.84 -9.80 10.29
CA ALA A 62 -9.69 -8.92 10.07
C ALA A 62 -9.36 -8.72 8.58
N ALA A 63 -9.42 -9.79 7.79
CA ALA A 63 -9.16 -9.74 6.36
C ALA A 63 -10.15 -8.86 5.61
N ASP A 64 -11.43 -8.98 5.94
CA ASP A 64 -12.50 -8.18 5.32
C ASP A 64 -12.37 -6.69 5.68
N VAL A 65 -12.02 -6.40 6.93
CA VAL A 65 -11.77 -5.03 7.38
C VAL A 65 -10.59 -4.43 6.62
N ALA A 66 -9.48 -5.17 6.49
CA ALA A 66 -8.32 -4.71 5.75
C ALA A 66 -8.67 -4.41 4.28
N ARG A 67 -9.42 -5.29 3.63
CA ARG A 67 -9.84 -5.09 2.24
C ARG A 67 -10.73 -3.85 2.09
N ARG A 68 -11.64 -3.62 3.01
CA ARG A 68 -12.51 -2.43 2.98
C ARG A 68 -11.72 -1.14 3.13
N TYR A 69 -10.73 -1.12 4.01
CA TYR A 69 -9.87 0.06 4.19
C TYR A 69 -8.99 0.32 2.98
N VAL A 70 -8.45 -0.72 2.36
CA VAL A 70 -7.71 -0.58 1.11
C VAL A 70 -8.59 -0.01 0.01
N ALA A 71 -9.79 -0.56 -0.17
CA ALA A 71 -10.73 -0.06 -1.18
C ALA A 71 -11.12 1.40 -0.93
N ALA A 72 -11.33 1.79 0.32
CA ALA A 72 -11.71 3.16 0.69
C ALA A 72 -10.56 4.16 0.49
N ASN A 73 -9.30 3.72 0.56
CA ASN A 73 -8.13 4.61 0.54
C ASN A 73 -7.30 4.52 -0.73
N THR A 74 -7.79 3.86 -1.77
CA THR A 74 -7.11 3.75 -3.06
C THR A 74 -7.88 4.44 -4.20
N GLY A 75 -8.66 5.47 -3.86
CA GLY A 75 -9.45 6.21 -4.83
C GLY A 75 -8.62 6.84 -5.94
N TYR A 76 -7.45 7.37 -5.62
CA TYR A 76 -6.52 7.92 -6.60
C TYR A 76 -6.11 6.85 -7.63
N LEU A 77 -5.71 5.69 -7.14
CA LEU A 77 -5.28 4.57 -8.00
C LEU A 77 -6.44 4.11 -8.91
N THR A 78 -7.62 3.93 -8.33
CA THR A 78 -8.81 3.52 -9.08
C THR A 78 -9.17 4.52 -10.18
N ARG A 79 -9.10 5.82 -9.89
CA ARG A 79 -9.36 6.87 -10.89
C ARG A 79 -8.37 6.84 -12.04
N ASN A 80 -7.16 6.30 -11.81
CA ASN A 80 -6.13 6.14 -12.83
C ASN A 80 -6.13 4.74 -13.45
N GLY A 81 -7.18 3.96 -13.23
CA GLY A 81 -7.31 2.63 -13.79
C GLY A 81 -6.42 1.57 -13.15
N ILE A 82 -5.91 1.84 -11.94
CA ILE A 82 -5.03 0.94 -11.20
C ILE A 82 -5.83 0.28 -10.09
N SER A 83 -5.83 -1.04 -10.05
CA SER A 83 -6.48 -1.81 -8.99
C SER A 83 -5.46 -2.20 -7.94
N ALA A 84 -5.71 -1.77 -6.70
CA ALA A 84 -4.94 -2.22 -5.55
C ALA A 84 -5.72 -3.28 -4.80
N HIS A 85 -5.02 -4.27 -4.27
CA HIS A 85 -5.64 -5.35 -3.52
C HIS A 85 -4.75 -5.80 -2.37
N VAL A 86 -5.35 -6.38 -1.35
CA VAL A 86 -4.60 -6.97 -0.24
C VAL A 86 -3.92 -8.23 -0.74
N ALA A 87 -2.59 -8.24 -0.72
CA ALA A 87 -1.79 -9.38 -1.12
C ALA A 87 -1.64 -10.39 0.02
N GLY A 88 -1.67 -9.90 1.26
CA GLY A 88 -1.56 -10.79 2.42
C GLY A 88 -1.68 -10.03 3.73
N ILE A 89 -2.05 -10.77 4.77
CA ILE A 89 -2.10 -10.28 6.13
C ILE A 89 -1.29 -11.25 6.97
N GLY A 90 -0.39 -10.73 7.79
CA GLY A 90 0.44 -11.52 8.67
C GLY A 90 0.53 -10.92 10.05
N VAL A 91 1.06 -11.71 10.96
CA VAL A 91 1.31 -11.29 12.33
C VAL A 91 2.77 -11.56 12.67
N ASP A 92 3.44 -10.52 13.17
CA ASP A 92 4.77 -10.67 13.76
C ASP A 92 4.62 -10.85 15.27
N GLN A 93 4.77 -12.08 15.74
CA GLN A 93 4.61 -12.39 17.16
C GLN A 93 5.73 -11.80 18.03
N VAL A 94 6.92 -11.63 17.46
CA VAL A 94 8.05 -11.05 18.19
C VAL A 94 7.83 -9.60 18.52
N HIS A 95 7.39 -8.81 17.53
CA HIS A 95 7.12 -7.38 17.68
C HIS A 95 5.67 -7.08 18.02
N ARG A 96 4.80 -8.10 18.03
CA ARG A 96 3.36 -7.97 18.27
C ARG A 96 2.73 -6.96 17.32
N GLU A 97 3.01 -7.14 16.04
CA GLU A 97 2.52 -6.27 14.97
C GLU A 97 1.64 -7.04 14.00
N VAL A 98 0.62 -6.37 13.49
CA VAL A 98 -0.15 -6.84 12.35
C VAL A 98 0.42 -6.20 11.11
N GLN A 99 0.69 -7.00 10.08
CA GLN A 99 1.25 -6.55 8.82
C GLN A 99 0.24 -6.79 7.71
N VAL A 100 0.01 -5.76 6.90
CA VAL A 100 -0.84 -5.86 5.72
C VAL A 100 0.00 -5.47 4.51
N SER A 101 0.04 -6.36 3.51
CA SER A 101 0.69 -6.10 2.23
C SER A 101 -0.37 -5.82 1.19
N VAL A 102 -0.18 -4.74 0.44
CA VAL A 102 -1.09 -4.32 -0.63
C VAL A 102 -0.29 -4.25 -1.92
N SER A 103 -0.81 -4.84 -2.97
CA SER A 103 -0.19 -4.84 -4.30
C SER A 103 -1.04 -4.10 -5.31
N ALA A 104 -0.38 -3.42 -6.24
CA ALA A 104 -1.03 -2.76 -7.35
C ALA A 104 -0.18 -2.87 -8.60
N ASP A 105 -0.80 -3.13 -9.73
CA ASP A 105 -0.15 -3.10 -11.03
C ASP A 105 -0.17 -1.67 -11.56
N VAL A 106 0.99 -1.07 -11.70
CA VAL A 106 1.15 0.31 -12.15
C VAL A 106 1.63 0.41 -13.60
N SER A 107 1.60 -0.68 -14.33
CA SER A 107 2.06 -0.70 -15.72
C SER A 107 1.34 0.32 -16.61
N ARG A 108 0.11 0.71 -16.28
CA ARG A 108 -0.64 1.74 -16.99
C ARG A 108 -0.05 3.14 -16.90
N LEU A 109 0.82 3.39 -15.91
CA LEU A 109 1.53 4.66 -15.76
C LEU A 109 2.75 4.75 -16.68
N PHE A 110 3.10 3.66 -17.35
CA PHE A 110 4.29 3.57 -18.18
C PHE A 110 3.91 3.30 -19.64
N PRO A 111 4.81 3.62 -20.61
CA PRO A 111 4.59 3.28 -22.01
C PRO A 111 4.40 1.77 -22.22
N ALA A 112 3.68 1.40 -23.27
CA ALA A 112 3.34 -0.01 -23.55
C ALA A 112 4.55 -0.93 -23.73
N TRP A 113 5.73 -0.38 -24.08
CA TRP A 113 6.96 -1.16 -24.25
C TRP A 113 7.68 -1.43 -22.93
N VAL A 114 7.26 -0.80 -21.85
CA VAL A 114 7.81 -1.08 -20.50
C VAL A 114 7.14 -2.34 -19.95
N PRO A 115 7.93 -3.29 -19.39
CA PRO A 115 7.35 -4.48 -18.76
C PRO A 115 6.36 -4.11 -17.65
N ALA A 116 5.41 -5.01 -17.40
CA ALA A 116 4.44 -4.82 -16.33
C ALA A 116 5.16 -4.61 -14.99
N VAL A 117 4.77 -3.55 -14.28
CA VAL A 117 5.36 -3.18 -12.99
C VAL A 117 4.31 -3.31 -11.90
N THR A 118 4.67 -4.06 -10.87
CA THR A 118 3.83 -4.20 -9.67
C THR A 118 4.53 -3.54 -8.50
N ILE A 119 3.81 -2.68 -7.78
CA ILE A 119 4.30 -2.12 -6.52
C ILE A 119 3.63 -2.88 -5.37
N THR A 120 4.40 -3.13 -4.32
CA THR A 120 3.87 -3.69 -3.08
C THR A 120 4.18 -2.74 -1.94
N GLY A 121 3.13 -2.29 -1.25
CA GLY A 121 3.24 -1.51 -0.04
C GLY A 121 2.96 -2.40 1.17
N ARG A 122 3.70 -2.20 2.24
CA ARG A 122 3.47 -2.90 3.50
C ARG A 122 3.18 -1.89 4.59
N GLY A 123 2.06 -2.10 5.29
CA GLY A 123 1.73 -1.37 6.50
C GLY A 123 1.87 -2.26 7.71
N THR A 124 2.26 -1.68 8.84
CA THR A 124 2.34 -2.38 10.12
C THR A 124 1.62 -1.60 11.19
N ALA A 125 1.01 -2.31 12.13
CA ALA A 125 0.38 -1.69 13.31
C ALA A 125 0.70 -2.53 14.52
N GLU A 126 1.22 -1.89 15.56
CA GLU A 126 1.52 -2.55 16.83
C GLU A 126 0.24 -2.88 17.58
N VAL A 127 0.16 -4.12 18.09
CA VAL A 127 -0.93 -4.53 18.94
C VAL A 127 -0.57 -4.24 20.38
N ARG A 128 -1.38 -3.40 21.01
CA ARG A 128 -1.24 -3.07 22.41
C ARG A 128 -2.37 -3.72 23.18
N GLY A 129 -2.04 -4.73 23.96
CA GLY A 129 -2.98 -5.34 24.89
C GLY A 129 -3.18 -4.45 26.10
N MET A 130 -3.78 -3.32 25.89
CA MET A 130 -3.86 -2.28 26.90
C MET A 130 -4.84 -2.61 28.00
N ALA A 131 -4.37 -2.50 29.18
CA ALA A 131 -5.19 -2.50 30.38
C ALA A 131 -5.71 -1.08 30.61
N TRP A 132 -6.71 -0.69 29.89
CA TRP A 132 -7.37 0.59 30.13
C TRP A 132 -8.84 0.41 30.33
#